data_95c2ed7f4f554eb913ad6097e1df2709
#
_entry.id   95c2ed7f4f554eb913ad6097e1df2709
#
_cell.length_a   1.000
_cell.length_b   1.000
_cell.length_c   1.000
_cell.angle_alpha   90.00
_cell.angle_beta   90.00
_cell.angle_gamma   90.00
#
_symmetry.space_group_name_H-M   'P 1'
#
loop_
_entity.id
_entity.type
_entity.pdbx_description
1 polymer ?
#
loop_
_entity_poly.entity_id
_entity_poly.type
_entity_poly.pdbx_seq_one_letter_code
_entity_poly.pdbx_strand_id
1 'polypeptide(L)'
;MIYELATIEELQVVYDLVQHTIKTVYPKYYSAEVVVFFCELHSKEAIKRDIEKGYVSVLKIDGNMIGTGCFEDNHITRVYVLPEHQKMGYGTFIIKNIEAQIMEKYDKAYLDASLPAAALYEKLGFSTVKHERYLVENGVILAYEVMEKELNKASTDICYDGRRFIPKMNSENGEVNEQTIFTYHQKGKLLWAEYSGGNILKVFLIGTVSINGELDFVYHHMNQVMQVKTGKCHSVPTILEDGKIELSEKWEWTSGNYSEGESLLVEV
;
A
#
# COMPACT_ATOMS: atom_id res chain seq x y z
N MET A 1 0.54 8.44 9.62
CA MET A 1 1.50 7.88 8.65
C MET A 1 1.19 8.45 7.28
N ILE A 2 2.18 9.00 6.56
CA ILE A 2 2.04 9.65 5.24
C ILE A 2 3.13 9.06 4.33
N TYR A 3 2.76 8.71 3.08
CA TYR A 3 3.69 8.30 2.04
C TYR A 3 3.46 9.17 0.81
N GLU A 4 4.46 9.96 0.44
CA GLU A 4 4.33 11.01 -0.56
C GLU A 4 5.64 11.21 -1.34
N LEU A 5 5.60 11.90 -2.48
CA LEU A 5 6.80 12.25 -3.23
C LEU A 5 7.70 13.16 -2.40
N ALA A 6 9.00 12.88 -2.44
CA ALA A 6 10.02 13.72 -1.81
C ALA A 6 10.14 15.06 -2.51
N THR A 7 10.31 16.12 -1.74
CA THR A 7 10.64 17.45 -2.27
C THR A 7 12.14 17.72 -2.23
N ILE A 8 12.60 18.72 -2.99
CA ILE A 8 14.03 19.05 -3.02
C ILE A 8 14.55 19.58 -1.67
N GLU A 9 13.68 20.20 -0.87
CA GLU A 9 13.96 20.66 0.47
C GLU A 9 14.28 19.51 1.43
N GLU A 10 13.76 18.32 1.14
CA GLU A 10 13.95 17.10 1.93
C GLU A 10 15.19 16.30 1.54
N LEU A 11 15.92 16.73 0.49
CA LEU A 11 17.11 16.05 -0.01
C LEU A 11 18.11 15.68 1.09
N GLN A 12 18.39 16.60 2.01
CA GLN A 12 19.36 16.33 3.07
C GLN A 12 18.87 15.23 4.01
N VAL A 13 17.60 15.25 4.38
CA VAL A 13 16.99 14.26 5.27
C VAL A 13 16.97 12.87 4.62
N VAL A 14 16.58 12.79 3.33
CA VAL A 14 16.61 11.53 2.56
C VAL A 14 18.04 10.98 2.49
N TYR A 15 19.02 11.83 2.16
CA TYR A 15 20.43 11.43 2.09
C TYR A 15 20.92 10.90 3.44
N ASP A 16 20.69 11.62 4.52
CA ASP A 16 21.14 11.23 5.86
C ASP A 16 20.50 9.90 6.30
N LEU A 17 19.20 9.69 6.03
CA LEU A 17 18.51 8.45 6.29
C LEU A 17 19.15 7.27 5.56
N VAL A 18 19.41 7.43 4.25
CA VAL A 18 20.01 6.39 3.41
C VAL A 18 21.43 6.07 3.90
N GLN A 19 22.28 7.09 4.09
CA GLN A 19 23.66 6.92 4.54
C GLN A 19 23.73 6.30 5.95
N HIS A 20 22.87 6.74 6.87
CA HIS A 20 22.81 6.17 8.21
C HIS A 20 22.42 4.70 8.16
N THR A 21 21.42 4.35 7.37
CA THR A 21 20.97 2.96 7.24
C THR A 21 22.06 2.07 6.65
N ILE A 22 22.72 2.50 5.57
CA ILE A 22 23.83 1.76 4.96
C ILE A 22 24.96 1.53 6.00
N LYS A 23 25.44 2.59 6.64
CA LYS A 23 26.57 2.53 7.59
C LYS A 23 26.24 1.71 8.84
N THR A 24 24.97 1.59 9.23
CA THR A 24 24.54 0.83 10.43
C THR A 24 24.28 -0.64 10.13
N VAL A 25 23.66 -0.93 8.98
CA VAL A 25 23.18 -2.28 8.65
C VAL A 25 24.21 -3.07 7.84
N TYR A 26 24.78 -2.48 6.79
CA TYR A 26 25.57 -3.18 5.79
C TYR A 26 26.90 -3.75 6.29
N PRO A 27 27.61 -3.16 7.28
CA PRO A 27 28.83 -3.76 7.85
C PRO A 27 28.63 -5.13 8.47
N LYS A 28 27.39 -5.54 8.74
CA LYS A 28 27.06 -6.90 9.23
C LYS A 28 27.07 -7.96 8.11
N TYR A 29 27.11 -7.54 6.86
CA TYR A 29 26.96 -8.40 5.68
C TYR A 29 28.08 -8.23 4.66
N TYR A 30 28.75 -7.08 4.65
CA TYR A 30 29.69 -6.67 3.63
C TYR A 30 30.98 -6.12 4.20
N SER A 31 32.08 -6.19 3.41
CA SER A 31 33.33 -5.53 3.72
C SER A 31 33.22 -4.00 3.65
N ALA A 32 34.21 -3.30 4.16
CA ALA A 32 34.23 -1.84 4.17
C ALA A 32 34.17 -1.23 2.77
N GLU A 33 34.84 -1.83 1.80
CA GLU A 33 34.86 -1.39 0.39
C GLU A 33 33.47 -1.44 -0.23
N VAL A 34 32.71 -2.50 0.05
CA VAL A 34 31.32 -2.64 -0.44
C VAL A 34 30.41 -1.64 0.25
N VAL A 35 30.61 -1.37 1.54
CA VAL A 35 29.84 -0.33 2.26
C VAL A 35 30.11 1.06 1.65
N VAL A 36 31.38 1.38 1.34
CA VAL A 36 31.75 2.63 0.67
C VAL A 36 31.07 2.72 -0.70
N PHE A 37 31.15 1.65 -1.49
CA PHE A 37 30.47 1.58 -2.79
C PHE A 37 28.97 1.92 -2.70
N PHE A 38 28.24 1.34 -1.75
CA PHE A 38 26.81 1.66 -1.57
C PHE A 38 26.57 3.10 -1.12
N CYS A 39 27.46 3.65 -0.29
CA CYS A 39 27.38 5.07 0.10
C CYS A 39 27.57 6.00 -1.12
N GLU A 40 28.47 5.67 -2.03
CA GLU A 40 28.74 6.44 -3.26
C GLU A 40 27.64 6.26 -4.29
N LEU A 41 27.15 5.02 -4.49
CA LEU A 41 26.00 4.72 -5.36
C LEU A 41 24.79 5.56 -4.98
N HIS A 42 24.60 5.78 -3.69
CA HIS A 42 23.52 6.62 -3.15
C HIS A 42 24.06 7.97 -2.65
N SER A 43 24.92 8.60 -3.48
CA SER A 43 25.44 9.95 -3.23
C SER A 43 24.31 10.99 -3.17
N LYS A 44 24.60 12.14 -2.58
CA LYS A 44 23.63 13.23 -2.49
C LYS A 44 23.18 13.72 -3.88
N GLU A 45 24.12 13.74 -4.83
CA GLU A 45 23.87 14.10 -6.24
C GLU A 45 22.96 13.08 -6.94
N ALA A 46 23.16 11.79 -6.68
CA ALA A 46 22.28 10.74 -7.23
C ALA A 46 20.85 10.87 -6.68
N ILE A 47 20.72 11.03 -5.36
CA ILE A 47 19.40 11.20 -4.72
C ILE A 47 18.73 12.48 -5.20
N LYS A 48 19.48 13.59 -5.34
CA LYS A 48 18.95 14.85 -5.87
C LYS A 48 18.33 14.66 -7.26
N ARG A 49 19.07 14.04 -8.17
CA ARG A 49 18.61 13.76 -9.53
C ARG A 49 17.33 12.92 -9.54
N ASP A 50 17.24 11.91 -8.67
CA ASP A 50 16.09 11.04 -8.58
C ASP A 50 14.86 11.77 -7.99
N ILE A 51 15.06 12.69 -7.03
CA ILE A 51 13.99 13.58 -6.52
C ILE A 51 13.49 14.52 -7.62
N GLU A 52 14.40 15.17 -8.35
CA GLU A 52 14.05 16.09 -9.44
C GLU A 52 13.25 15.40 -10.57
N LYS A 53 13.46 14.10 -10.76
CA LYS A 53 12.68 13.27 -11.69
C LYS A 53 11.34 12.77 -11.13
N GLY A 54 11.08 12.97 -9.83
CA GLY A 54 9.86 12.49 -9.18
C GLY A 54 9.86 10.98 -8.89
N TYR A 55 11.02 10.34 -8.78
CA TYR A 55 11.16 8.90 -8.55
C TYR A 55 11.22 8.53 -7.07
N VAL A 56 11.47 9.48 -6.19
CA VAL A 56 11.66 9.25 -4.76
C VAL A 56 10.40 9.57 -3.99
N SER A 57 9.98 8.62 -3.16
CA SER A 57 8.93 8.83 -2.17
C SER A 57 9.48 8.66 -0.76
N VAL A 58 8.85 9.30 0.22
CA VAL A 58 9.22 9.28 1.62
C VAL A 58 8.07 8.82 2.50
N LEU A 59 8.40 8.05 3.52
CA LEU A 59 7.47 7.61 4.55
C LEU A 59 7.70 8.40 5.84
N LYS A 60 6.64 9.07 6.31
CA LYS A 60 6.65 9.90 7.52
C LYS A 60 5.67 9.38 8.57
N ILE A 61 6.08 9.40 9.83
CA ILE A 61 5.23 9.17 11.00
C ILE A 61 5.38 10.37 11.93
N ASP A 62 4.27 10.98 12.30
CA ASP A 62 4.22 12.15 13.20
C ASP A 62 5.17 13.27 12.75
N GLY A 63 5.27 13.48 11.42
CA GLY A 63 6.13 14.47 10.80
C GLY A 63 7.59 14.06 10.63
N ASN A 64 8.04 12.92 11.18
CA ASN A 64 9.41 12.45 11.08
C ASN A 64 9.56 11.45 9.92
N MET A 65 10.55 11.66 9.07
CA MET A 65 10.87 10.73 7.98
C MET A 65 11.53 9.47 8.54
N ILE A 66 10.95 8.31 8.29
CA ILE A 66 11.43 7.01 8.78
C ILE A 66 11.84 6.05 7.67
N GLY A 67 11.50 6.35 6.42
CA GLY A 67 11.83 5.49 5.29
C GLY A 67 11.72 6.23 3.97
N THR A 68 12.31 5.64 2.94
CA THR A 68 12.26 6.13 1.56
C THR A 68 12.21 4.98 0.58
N GLY A 69 11.55 5.22 -0.55
CA GLY A 69 11.50 4.32 -1.69
C GLY A 69 11.81 5.07 -2.98
N CYS A 70 12.43 4.41 -3.93
CA CYS A 70 12.73 4.96 -5.25
C CYS A 70 12.56 3.89 -6.31
N PHE A 71 11.94 4.25 -7.43
CA PHE A 71 11.88 3.40 -8.62
C PHE A 71 11.92 4.25 -9.88
N GLU A 72 12.46 3.68 -10.94
CA GLU A 72 12.46 4.25 -12.29
C GLU A 72 11.88 3.20 -13.24
N ASP A 73 10.83 3.55 -13.97
CA ASP A 73 10.04 2.62 -14.77
C ASP A 73 9.52 1.44 -13.93
N ASN A 74 9.99 0.22 -14.18
CA ASN A 74 9.66 -0.97 -13.40
C ASN A 74 10.82 -1.49 -12.52
N HIS A 75 11.89 -0.69 -12.36
CA HIS A 75 13.05 -1.00 -11.55
C HIS A 75 12.95 -0.34 -10.17
N ILE A 76 12.87 -1.11 -9.12
CA ILE A 76 12.96 -0.62 -7.74
C ILE A 76 14.42 -0.44 -7.40
N THR A 77 14.87 0.80 -7.33
CA THR A 77 16.30 1.15 -7.20
C THR A 77 16.75 1.38 -5.76
N ARG A 78 15.80 1.69 -4.86
CA ARG A 78 16.13 2.05 -3.47
C ARG A 78 14.94 1.85 -2.55
N VAL A 79 15.14 1.10 -1.47
CA VAL A 79 14.19 1.02 -0.35
C VAL A 79 14.99 1.00 0.95
N TYR A 80 14.84 2.04 1.77
CA TYR A 80 15.50 2.15 3.06
C TYR A 80 14.52 2.54 4.15
N VAL A 81 14.66 1.92 5.31
CA VAL A 81 13.94 2.24 6.55
C VAL A 81 14.99 2.41 7.64
N LEU A 82 14.88 3.45 8.44
CA LEU A 82 15.78 3.70 9.57
C LEU A 82 15.91 2.43 10.43
N PRO A 83 17.12 2.08 10.90
CA PRO A 83 17.40 0.84 11.62
C PRO A 83 16.46 0.59 12.81
N GLU A 84 16.14 1.63 13.58
CA GLU A 84 15.25 1.60 14.73
C GLU A 84 13.77 1.37 14.37
N HIS A 85 13.40 1.57 13.12
CA HIS A 85 12.04 1.34 12.59
C HIS A 85 11.93 0.08 11.72
N GLN A 86 13.02 -0.70 11.59
CA GLN A 86 12.97 -1.96 10.83
C GLN A 86 12.17 -3.04 11.55
N LYS A 87 11.71 -4.05 10.80
CA LYS A 87 10.90 -5.19 11.27
C LYS A 87 9.50 -4.81 11.80
N MET A 88 9.06 -3.58 11.57
CA MET A 88 7.73 -3.08 11.93
C MET A 88 6.77 -3.02 10.72
N GLY A 89 7.15 -3.62 9.59
CA GLY A 89 6.31 -3.65 8.37
C GLY A 89 6.51 -2.49 7.40
N TYR A 90 7.27 -1.45 7.76
CA TYR A 90 7.41 -0.24 6.93
C TYR A 90 8.10 -0.48 5.58
N GLY A 91 9.10 -1.37 5.52
CA GLY A 91 9.70 -1.78 4.25
C GLY A 91 8.69 -2.44 3.31
N THR A 92 7.88 -3.35 3.85
CA THR A 92 6.77 -3.98 3.11
C THR A 92 5.77 -2.95 2.62
N PHE A 93 5.42 -1.98 3.45
CA PHE A 93 4.50 -0.91 3.09
C PHE A 93 5.05 -0.08 1.92
N ILE A 94 6.32 0.35 1.97
CA ILE A 94 6.98 1.11 0.90
C ILE A 94 6.98 0.30 -0.40
N ILE A 95 7.40 -0.98 -0.37
CA ILE A 95 7.48 -1.83 -1.55
C ILE A 95 6.09 -2.02 -2.19
N LYS A 96 5.05 -2.29 -1.40
CA LYS A 96 3.68 -2.42 -1.92
C LYS A 96 3.17 -1.14 -2.60
N ASN A 97 3.50 0.04 -2.06
CA ASN A 97 3.15 1.31 -2.71
C ASN A 97 3.91 1.51 -4.04
N ILE A 98 5.17 1.12 -4.11
CA ILE A 98 5.95 1.15 -5.35
C ILE A 98 5.38 0.15 -6.36
N GLU A 99 5.10 -1.09 -5.95
CA GLU A 99 4.46 -2.10 -6.81
C GLU A 99 3.15 -1.60 -7.41
N ALA A 100 2.30 -0.96 -6.62
CA ALA A 100 1.04 -0.38 -7.09
C ALA A 100 1.24 0.71 -8.16
N GLN A 101 2.27 1.56 -8.01
CA GLN A 101 2.61 2.59 -9.00
C GLN A 101 3.22 1.99 -10.27
N ILE A 102 4.13 1.03 -10.15
CA ILE A 102 4.71 0.31 -11.29
C ILE A 102 3.62 -0.40 -12.09
N MET A 103 2.67 -1.03 -11.39
CA MET A 103 1.57 -1.79 -11.99
C MET A 103 0.63 -0.96 -12.88
N GLU A 104 0.63 0.37 -12.73
CA GLU A 104 -0.13 1.25 -13.63
C GLU A 104 0.34 1.13 -15.10
N LYS A 105 1.63 0.83 -15.32
CA LYS A 105 2.27 0.83 -16.65
C LYS A 105 2.95 -0.49 -17.02
N TYR A 106 3.33 -1.30 -16.03
CA TYR A 106 4.15 -2.49 -16.24
C TYR A 106 3.53 -3.69 -15.53
N ASP A 107 3.66 -4.87 -16.13
CA ASP A 107 3.15 -6.13 -15.56
C ASP A 107 4.19 -6.84 -14.69
N LYS A 108 5.40 -6.26 -14.56
CA LYS A 108 6.53 -6.84 -13.85
C LYS A 108 7.35 -5.76 -13.15
N ALA A 109 7.79 -6.03 -11.91
CA ALA A 109 8.83 -5.26 -11.24
C ALA A 109 10.11 -6.07 -11.10
N TYR A 110 11.26 -5.39 -11.09
CA TYR A 110 12.54 -6.01 -10.79
C TYR A 110 13.39 -5.12 -9.89
N LEU A 111 14.40 -5.72 -9.27
CA LEU A 111 15.34 -5.03 -8.38
C LEU A 111 16.65 -5.79 -8.27
N ASP A 112 17.68 -5.08 -7.82
CA ASP A 112 18.98 -5.62 -7.45
C ASP A 112 19.04 -5.76 -5.92
N ALA A 113 18.79 -6.98 -5.42
CA ALA A 113 18.69 -7.24 -4.00
C ALA A 113 20.05 -7.30 -3.33
N SER A 114 20.27 -6.43 -2.35
CA SER A 114 21.38 -6.58 -1.41
C SER A 114 21.13 -7.72 -0.43
N LEU A 115 22.19 -8.37 0.09
CA LEU A 115 22.07 -9.50 1.02
C LEU A 115 21.13 -9.24 2.22
N PRO A 116 21.17 -8.07 2.90
CA PRO A 116 20.25 -7.81 4.01
C PRO A 116 18.78 -7.69 3.61
N ALA A 117 18.48 -7.47 2.33
CA ALA A 117 17.13 -7.22 1.84
C ALA A 117 16.51 -8.41 1.08
N ALA A 118 17.31 -9.36 0.57
CA ALA A 118 16.85 -10.46 -0.27
C ALA A 118 15.69 -11.25 0.37
N ALA A 119 15.82 -11.65 1.65
CA ALA A 119 14.78 -12.39 2.36
C ALA A 119 13.46 -11.61 2.54
N LEU A 120 13.49 -10.28 2.51
CA LEU A 120 12.27 -9.46 2.51
C LEU A 120 11.58 -9.54 1.15
N TYR A 121 12.35 -9.41 0.08
CA TYR A 121 11.80 -9.47 -1.28
C TYR A 121 11.25 -10.86 -1.62
N GLU A 122 11.91 -11.95 -1.21
CA GLU A 122 11.38 -13.31 -1.34
C GLU A 122 10.01 -13.46 -0.67
N LYS A 123 9.86 -12.96 0.58
CA LYS A 123 8.58 -12.98 1.30
C LYS A 123 7.49 -12.15 0.62
N LEU A 124 7.86 -11.16 -0.19
CA LEU A 124 6.95 -10.33 -0.97
C LEU A 124 6.65 -10.92 -2.36
N GLY A 125 7.17 -12.11 -2.67
CA GLY A 125 6.90 -12.85 -3.90
C GLY A 125 7.84 -12.51 -5.06
N PHE A 126 8.95 -11.82 -4.80
CA PHE A 126 10.05 -11.72 -5.77
C PHE A 126 10.83 -13.03 -5.80
N SER A 127 11.27 -13.43 -6.99
CA SER A 127 12.13 -14.59 -7.20
C SER A 127 13.42 -14.19 -7.87
N THR A 128 14.53 -14.80 -7.46
CA THR A 128 15.84 -14.59 -8.05
C THR A 128 15.87 -15.17 -9.45
N VAL A 129 16.11 -14.30 -10.44
CA VAL A 129 16.26 -14.69 -11.85
C VAL A 129 17.72 -14.75 -12.27
N LYS A 130 18.60 -14.05 -11.55
CA LYS A 130 20.02 -14.02 -11.85
C LYS A 130 20.84 -13.70 -10.59
N HIS A 131 21.98 -14.34 -10.45
CA HIS A 131 23.04 -13.95 -9.52
C HIS A 131 24.08 -13.14 -10.28
N GLU A 132 24.35 -11.94 -9.79
CA GLU A 132 25.31 -11.03 -10.39
C GLU A 132 26.44 -10.70 -9.43
N ARG A 133 27.53 -10.22 -10.00
CA ARG A 133 28.71 -9.77 -9.26
C ARG A 133 29.23 -8.48 -9.89
N TYR A 134 29.59 -7.58 -9.02
CA TYR A 134 30.22 -6.32 -9.39
C TYR A 134 31.58 -6.21 -8.70
N LEU A 135 32.61 -5.83 -9.47
CA LEU A 135 33.95 -5.61 -8.94
C LEU A 135 34.01 -4.20 -8.36
N VAL A 136 34.10 -4.09 -7.05
CA VAL A 136 34.34 -2.81 -6.36
C VAL A 136 35.83 -2.55 -6.19
N GLU A 137 36.19 -1.46 -5.53
CA GLU A 137 37.58 -1.12 -5.30
C GLU A 137 38.38 -2.24 -4.62
N ASN A 138 39.72 -2.23 -4.82
CA ASN A 138 40.65 -3.21 -4.28
C ASN A 138 40.40 -4.67 -4.67
N GLY A 139 39.67 -4.91 -5.75
CA GLY A 139 39.40 -6.26 -6.25
C GLY A 139 38.36 -7.03 -5.41
N VAL A 140 37.63 -6.35 -4.53
CA VAL A 140 36.54 -6.94 -3.75
C VAL A 140 35.31 -7.15 -4.65
N ILE A 141 34.63 -8.27 -4.47
CA ILE A 141 33.43 -8.61 -5.24
C ILE A 141 32.18 -8.36 -4.38
N LEU A 142 31.29 -7.51 -4.89
CA LEU A 142 29.91 -7.42 -4.45
C LEU A 142 29.08 -8.45 -5.20
N ALA A 143 28.51 -9.43 -4.49
CA ALA A 143 27.51 -10.34 -5.04
C ALA A 143 26.11 -9.81 -4.69
N TYR A 144 25.19 -9.87 -5.63
CA TYR A 144 23.80 -9.47 -5.45
C TYR A 144 22.87 -10.32 -6.33
N GLU A 145 21.60 -10.29 -6.04
CA GLU A 145 20.58 -11.03 -6.76
C GLU A 145 19.71 -10.09 -7.57
N VAL A 146 19.58 -10.35 -8.87
CA VAL A 146 18.53 -9.73 -9.67
C VAL A 146 17.26 -10.51 -9.39
N MET A 147 16.27 -9.83 -8.83
CA MET A 147 15.00 -10.43 -8.49
C MET A 147 13.88 -9.80 -9.27
N GLU A 148 12.92 -10.61 -9.70
CA GLU A 148 11.73 -10.19 -10.43
C GLU A 148 10.47 -10.68 -9.75
N LYS A 149 9.40 -9.91 -9.95
CA LYS A 149 8.05 -10.28 -9.53
C LYS A 149 7.09 -9.92 -10.66
N GLU A 150 6.30 -10.90 -11.08
CA GLU A 150 5.12 -10.61 -11.89
C GLU A 150 4.16 -9.81 -11.01
N LEU A 151 3.95 -8.56 -11.40
CA LEU A 151 2.91 -7.74 -10.82
C LEU A 151 1.63 -8.20 -11.53
N ASN A 152 1.09 -9.31 -11.05
CA ASN A 152 -0.23 -9.64 -11.49
C ASN A 152 -1.06 -8.38 -11.24
N LYS A 153 -1.53 -7.76 -12.30
CA LYS A 153 -2.88 -7.22 -12.31
C LYS A 153 -3.78 -8.43 -12.08
N ALA A 154 -3.73 -9.00 -10.89
CA ALA A 154 -4.93 -9.45 -10.27
C ALA A 154 -5.70 -8.15 -10.05
N SER A 155 -6.16 -7.53 -11.15
CA SER A 155 -7.50 -7.08 -11.14
C SER A 155 -8.23 -8.33 -10.69
N THR A 156 -8.57 -8.43 -9.44
CA THR A 156 -9.90 -8.91 -9.21
C THR A 156 -10.66 -8.01 -10.15
N ASP A 157 -11.10 -8.53 -11.33
CA ASP A 157 -12.00 -7.80 -12.23
C ASP A 157 -13.33 -7.58 -11.51
N ILE A 158 -13.22 -7.22 -10.22
CA ILE A 158 -14.37 -6.86 -9.41
C ILE A 158 -14.80 -5.48 -9.90
N CYS A 159 -15.77 -5.51 -10.77
CA CYS A 159 -16.56 -4.34 -11.08
C CYS A 159 -17.79 -4.36 -10.17
N TYR A 160 -17.93 -3.37 -9.32
CA TYR A 160 -19.08 -3.22 -8.43
C TYR A 160 -20.27 -2.54 -9.09
N ASP A 161 -20.14 -2.07 -10.33
CA ASP A 161 -21.22 -1.34 -11.01
C ASP A 161 -22.45 -2.21 -11.22
N GLY A 162 -23.57 -1.78 -10.66
CA GLY A 162 -24.84 -2.49 -10.70
C GLY A 162 -24.97 -3.67 -9.72
N ARG A 163 -23.93 -4.01 -8.95
CA ARG A 163 -24.01 -5.12 -7.99
C ARG A 163 -24.81 -4.73 -6.74
N ARG A 164 -25.49 -5.73 -6.18
CA ARG A 164 -26.34 -5.57 -5.00
C ARG A 164 -25.88 -6.48 -3.88
N PHE A 165 -25.88 -5.95 -2.65
CA PHE A 165 -25.45 -6.66 -1.46
C PHE A 165 -26.48 -6.52 -0.34
N ILE A 166 -26.54 -7.54 0.52
CA ILE A 166 -27.29 -7.52 1.77
C ILE A 166 -26.37 -7.88 2.93
N PRO A 167 -26.59 -7.33 4.15
CA PRO A 167 -25.87 -7.74 5.33
C PRO A 167 -26.24 -9.16 5.75
N LYS A 168 -25.23 -10.01 5.93
CA LYS A 168 -25.34 -11.34 6.54
C LYS A 168 -25.02 -11.27 8.04
N MET A 169 -24.16 -10.33 8.42
CA MET A 169 -23.78 -10.06 9.80
C MET A 169 -23.52 -8.55 9.97
N ASN A 170 -23.84 -8.02 11.13
CA ASN A 170 -23.49 -6.67 11.54
C ASN A 170 -23.33 -6.62 13.06
N SER A 171 -22.38 -5.81 13.54
CA SER A 171 -22.21 -5.54 14.98
C SER A 171 -23.47 -4.91 15.57
N GLU A 172 -23.77 -5.16 16.84
CA GLU A 172 -24.99 -4.71 17.53
C GLU A 172 -25.20 -3.18 17.50
N ASN A 173 -24.11 -2.42 17.42
CA ASN A 173 -24.11 -0.94 17.33
C ASN A 173 -24.22 -0.41 15.88
N GLY A 174 -24.35 -1.30 14.89
CA GLY A 174 -24.63 -0.96 13.50
C GLY A 174 -26.12 -0.81 13.22
N GLU A 175 -26.48 0.01 12.23
CA GLU A 175 -27.91 0.29 11.90
C GLU A 175 -28.43 -0.51 10.67
N VAL A 176 -27.56 -1.16 9.91
CA VAL A 176 -27.94 -2.00 8.78
C VAL A 176 -28.34 -3.41 9.25
N ASN A 177 -29.29 -4.02 8.54
CA ASN A 177 -29.79 -5.36 8.82
C ASN A 177 -30.15 -6.09 7.51
N GLU A 178 -30.64 -7.31 7.58
CA GLU A 178 -31.00 -8.15 6.43
C GLU A 178 -32.02 -7.52 5.44
N GLN A 179 -32.76 -6.49 5.88
CA GLN A 179 -33.70 -5.74 5.04
C GLN A 179 -33.01 -4.59 4.30
N THR A 180 -31.74 -4.30 4.60
CA THR A 180 -30.97 -3.23 3.95
C THR A 180 -30.37 -3.76 2.64
N ILE A 181 -30.65 -3.10 1.53
CA ILE A 181 -30.10 -3.46 0.22
C ILE A 181 -29.17 -2.35 -0.23
N PHE A 182 -27.91 -2.69 -0.48
CA PHE A 182 -26.91 -1.82 -1.09
C PHE A 182 -26.93 -2.01 -2.60
N THR A 183 -26.92 -0.91 -3.34
CA THR A 183 -26.70 -0.92 -4.79
C THR A 183 -25.46 -0.10 -5.08
N TYR A 184 -24.41 -0.78 -5.52
CA TYR A 184 -23.12 -0.15 -5.81
C TYR A 184 -23.05 0.30 -7.26
N HIS A 185 -22.29 1.36 -7.48
CA HIS A 185 -21.94 1.91 -8.78
C HIS A 185 -20.44 2.19 -8.81
N GLN A 186 -19.82 1.95 -9.97
CA GLN A 186 -18.38 2.16 -10.15
C GLN A 186 -18.08 2.79 -11.50
N LYS A 187 -17.15 3.77 -11.48
CA LYS A 187 -16.54 4.31 -12.70
C LYS A 187 -15.03 4.48 -12.50
N GLY A 188 -14.26 3.57 -13.07
CA GLY A 188 -12.83 3.46 -12.78
C GLY A 188 -12.59 3.20 -11.29
N LYS A 189 -11.81 4.05 -10.62
CA LYS A 189 -11.57 3.95 -9.16
C LYS A 189 -12.67 4.61 -8.32
N LEU A 190 -13.60 5.36 -8.91
CA LEU A 190 -14.68 6.00 -8.17
C LEU A 190 -15.77 5.00 -7.86
N LEU A 191 -16.12 4.90 -6.57
CA LEU A 191 -17.23 4.12 -6.04
C LEU A 191 -18.28 5.03 -5.44
N TRP A 192 -19.56 4.72 -5.65
CA TRP A 192 -20.66 5.27 -4.88
C TRP A 192 -21.76 4.21 -4.72
N ALA A 193 -22.58 4.35 -3.71
CA ALA A 193 -23.71 3.46 -3.51
C ALA A 193 -24.87 4.17 -2.84
N GLU A 194 -26.05 3.63 -3.08
CA GLU A 194 -27.26 3.94 -2.32
C GLU A 194 -27.69 2.69 -1.58
N TYR A 195 -28.17 2.87 -0.36
CA TYR A 195 -28.84 1.79 0.35
C TYR A 195 -30.03 2.30 1.16
N SER A 196 -31.00 1.45 1.37
CA SER A 196 -32.20 1.73 2.16
C SER A 196 -32.77 0.42 2.67
N GLY A 197 -33.65 0.52 3.65
CA GLY A 197 -34.32 -0.62 4.27
C GLY A 197 -34.00 -0.74 5.77
N GLY A 198 -34.84 -1.49 6.48
CA GLY A 198 -34.74 -1.57 7.95
C GLY A 198 -34.96 -0.20 8.60
N ASN A 199 -34.02 0.24 9.42
CA ASN A 199 -34.09 1.53 10.13
C ASN A 199 -33.58 2.71 9.29
N ILE A 200 -33.15 2.49 8.03
CA ILE A 200 -32.52 3.51 7.21
C ILE A 200 -33.46 4.01 6.13
N LEU A 201 -33.70 5.30 6.12
CA LEU A 201 -34.54 5.95 5.10
C LEU A 201 -33.78 6.20 3.81
N LYS A 202 -32.60 6.78 3.87
CA LYS A 202 -31.78 7.12 2.71
C LYS A 202 -30.32 7.27 3.10
N VAL A 203 -29.46 6.83 2.19
CA VAL A 203 -27.99 6.90 2.35
C VAL A 203 -27.34 7.41 1.09
N PHE A 204 -26.19 8.03 1.27
CA PHE A 204 -25.20 8.26 0.23
C PHE A 204 -23.83 7.80 0.73
N LEU A 205 -23.16 7.05 -0.12
CA LEU A 205 -21.83 6.52 0.09
C LEU A 205 -20.97 6.96 -1.10
N ILE A 206 -19.74 7.40 -0.83
CA ILE A 206 -18.76 7.70 -1.86
C ILE A 206 -17.37 7.29 -1.40
N GLY A 207 -16.58 6.72 -2.31
CA GLY A 207 -15.26 6.24 -2.00
C GLY A 207 -14.46 5.80 -3.21
N THR A 208 -13.50 4.94 -2.98
CA THR A 208 -12.59 4.43 -3.99
C THR A 208 -12.51 2.91 -3.97
N VAL A 209 -12.26 2.34 -5.15
CA VAL A 209 -11.91 0.93 -5.32
C VAL A 209 -10.42 0.83 -5.55
N SER A 210 -9.73 0.04 -4.73
CA SER A 210 -8.32 -0.29 -4.90
C SER A 210 -8.13 -1.27 -6.06
N ILE A 211 -6.89 -1.47 -6.48
CA ILE A 211 -6.55 -2.47 -7.51
C ILE A 211 -6.87 -3.90 -7.09
N ASN A 212 -6.90 -4.17 -5.78
CA ASN A 212 -7.27 -5.48 -5.22
C ASN A 212 -8.78 -5.63 -5.03
N GLY A 213 -9.58 -4.64 -5.46
CA GLY A 213 -11.03 -4.63 -5.26
C GLY A 213 -11.46 -4.19 -3.86
N GLU A 214 -10.52 -3.82 -2.95
CA GLU A 214 -10.86 -3.30 -1.64
C GLU A 214 -11.54 -1.94 -1.77
N LEU A 215 -12.46 -1.63 -0.86
CA LEU A 215 -13.22 -0.40 -0.87
C LEU A 215 -12.87 0.46 0.34
N ASP A 216 -12.56 1.73 0.11
CA ASP A 216 -12.44 2.75 1.13
C ASP A 216 -13.48 3.85 0.85
N PHE A 217 -14.42 4.03 1.78
CA PHE A 217 -15.51 4.98 1.57
C PHE A 217 -15.96 5.67 2.85
N VAL A 218 -16.59 6.82 2.65
CA VAL A 218 -17.35 7.53 3.67
C VAL A 218 -18.83 7.45 3.34
N TYR A 219 -19.66 7.45 4.37
CA TYR A 219 -21.11 7.40 4.20
C TYR A 219 -21.83 8.33 5.18
N HIS A 220 -23.02 8.75 4.78
CA HIS A 220 -23.97 9.40 5.65
C HIS A 220 -25.37 8.89 5.33
N HIS A 221 -26.15 8.66 6.38
CA HIS A 221 -27.51 8.22 6.24
C HIS A 221 -28.46 8.95 7.20
N MET A 222 -29.73 8.93 6.84
CA MET A 222 -30.83 9.37 7.67
C MET A 222 -31.63 8.16 8.14
N ASN A 223 -31.80 7.99 9.42
CA ASN A 223 -32.61 6.92 10.02
C ASN A 223 -34.07 7.32 10.22
N GLN A 224 -34.93 6.36 10.61
CA GLN A 224 -36.37 6.59 10.79
C GLN A 224 -36.71 7.63 11.85
N VAL A 225 -35.81 7.93 12.80
CA VAL A 225 -36.01 8.99 13.79
C VAL A 225 -35.43 10.33 13.34
N MET A 226 -35.17 10.48 12.00
CA MET A 226 -34.69 11.70 11.35
C MET A 226 -33.30 12.18 11.85
N GLN A 227 -32.47 11.27 12.32
CA GLN A 227 -31.10 11.57 12.68
C GLN A 227 -30.18 11.29 11.49
N VAL A 228 -29.26 12.22 11.24
CA VAL A 228 -28.16 12.03 10.30
C VAL A 228 -26.97 11.42 11.03
N LYS A 229 -26.50 10.27 10.55
CA LYS A 229 -25.26 9.65 11.02
C LYS A 229 -24.24 9.60 9.89
N THR A 230 -22.98 9.73 10.27
CA THR A 230 -21.85 9.68 9.33
C THR A 230 -20.82 8.66 9.79
N GLY A 231 -20.16 8.02 8.84
CA GLY A 231 -19.13 7.04 9.13
C GLY A 231 -18.15 6.87 7.97
N LYS A 232 -17.12 6.08 8.23
CA LYS A 232 -16.18 5.57 7.22
C LYS A 232 -16.10 4.05 7.31
N CYS A 233 -15.71 3.42 6.22
CA CYS A 233 -15.64 1.98 6.14
C CYS A 233 -14.48 1.56 5.22
N HIS A 234 -13.83 0.48 5.60
CA HIS A 234 -12.91 -0.28 4.76
C HIS A 234 -13.51 -1.67 4.53
N SER A 235 -13.66 -2.07 3.26
CA SER A 235 -14.23 -3.36 2.86
C SER A 235 -13.21 -4.18 2.08
N VAL A 236 -13.09 -5.46 2.44
CA VAL A 236 -12.22 -6.43 1.76
C VAL A 236 -13.08 -7.47 1.06
N PRO A 237 -12.97 -7.62 -0.28
CA PRO A 237 -13.74 -8.59 -1.02
C PRO A 237 -13.17 -10.01 -0.94
N THR A 238 -14.04 -10.99 -0.92
CA THR A 238 -13.75 -12.40 -1.17
C THR A 238 -14.64 -12.91 -2.28
N ILE A 239 -14.06 -13.48 -3.34
CA ILE A 239 -14.84 -14.13 -4.41
C ILE A 239 -15.17 -15.53 -3.95
N LEU A 240 -16.45 -15.86 -3.87
CA LEU A 240 -16.97 -17.18 -3.50
C LEU A 240 -16.87 -18.16 -4.67
N GLU A 241 -17.04 -19.45 -4.39
CA GLU A 241 -16.98 -20.54 -5.40
C GLU A 241 -18.03 -20.37 -6.52
N ASP A 242 -19.14 -19.73 -6.23
CA ASP A 242 -20.22 -19.43 -7.20
C ASP A 242 -19.98 -18.13 -7.99
N GLY A 243 -18.85 -17.45 -7.77
CA GLY A 243 -18.48 -16.20 -8.42
C GLY A 243 -19.10 -14.94 -7.80
N LYS A 244 -19.94 -15.09 -6.76
CA LYS A 244 -20.46 -13.95 -5.98
C LYS A 244 -19.39 -13.37 -5.08
N ILE A 245 -19.61 -12.13 -4.66
CA ILE A 245 -18.68 -11.40 -3.78
C ILE A 245 -19.26 -11.37 -2.37
N GLU A 246 -18.37 -11.64 -1.39
CA GLU A 246 -18.58 -11.38 0.01
C GLU A 246 -17.67 -10.21 0.43
N LEU A 247 -18.19 -9.21 1.14
CA LEU A 247 -17.46 -8.03 1.62
C LEU A 247 -17.34 -8.11 3.14
N SER A 248 -16.12 -8.27 3.63
CA SER A 248 -15.79 -8.13 5.05
C SER A 248 -15.48 -6.67 5.34
N GLU A 249 -16.27 -6.03 6.19
CA GLU A 249 -16.23 -4.60 6.44
C GLU A 249 -15.80 -4.28 7.86
N LYS A 250 -14.94 -3.25 7.99
CA LYS A 250 -14.65 -2.58 9.25
C LYS A 250 -15.10 -1.13 9.12
N TRP A 251 -16.02 -0.73 9.98
CA TRP A 251 -16.58 0.61 9.91
C TRP A 251 -16.45 1.35 11.26
N GLU A 252 -16.47 2.66 11.17
CA GLU A 252 -16.38 3.57 12.30
C GLU A 252 -17.37 4.71 12.11
N TRP A 253 -18.15 5.00 13.16
CA TRP A 253 -18.99 6.20 13.20
C TRP A 253 -18.12 7.45 13.36
N THR A 254 -18.31 8.43 12.49
CA THR A 254 -17.66 9.74 12.59
C THR A 254 -18.59 10.79 13.23
N SER A 255 -19.77 10.36 13.68
CA SER A 255 -20.74 11.16 14.44
C SER A 255 -21.32 10.35 15.59
N GLY A 256 -21.89 11.03 16.57
CA GLY A 256 -22.52 10.40 17.74
C GLY A 256 -21.50 9.87 18.73
N ASN A 257 -21.52 8.56 18.98
CA ASN A 257 -20.68 7.90 19.99
C ASN A 257 -19.28 7.49 19.49
N TYR A 258 -18.98 7.73 18.22
CA TYR A 258 -17.68 7.39 17.59
C TYR A 258 -17.26 5.93 17.78
N SER A 259 -18.23 5.01 17.84
CA SER A 259 -17.96 3.59 17.97
C SER A 259 -17.61 2.96 16.63
N GLU A 260 -16.92 1.84 16.68
CA GLU A 260 -16.52 1.01 15.54
C GLU A 260 -17.25 -0.33 15.56
N GLY A 261 -17.27 -1.03 14.44
CA GLY A 261 -17.83 -2.34 14.32
C GLY A 261 -17.44 -3.02 13.02
N GLU A 262 -17.98 -4.21 12.83
CA GLU A 262 -17.74 -5.05 11.67
C GLU A 262 -19.07 -5.46 11.06
N SER A 263 -19.07 -5.65 9.73
CA SER A 263 -20.19 -6.23 8.99
C SER A 263 -19.68 -7.19 7.93
N LEU A 264 -20.57 -8.09 7.52
CA LEU A 264 -20.35 -9.00 6.42
C LEU A 264 -21.51 -8.82 5.43
N LEU A 265 -21.21 -8.34 4.24
CA LEU A 265 -22.18 -8.23 3.16
C LEU A 265 -22.01 -9.37 2.17
N VAL A 266 -23.12 -9.86 1.61
CA VAL A 266 -23.11 -10.89 0.55
C VAL A 266 -23.87 -10.39 -0.65
N GLU A 267 -23.34 -10.71 -1.83
CA GLU A 267 -23.98 -10.38 -3.11
C GLU A 267 -25.27 -11.19 -3.33
N VAL A 268 -26.30 -10.54 -3.86
CA VAL A 268 -27.61 -11.14 -4.14
C VAL A 268 -27.96 -11.16 -5.63
#